data_e4bbf0977aad627168a55df65ec024fc
#
_entry.id   e4bbf0977aad627168a55df65ec024fc
#
_cell.length_a   1.000
_cell.length_b   1.000
_cell.length_c   1.000
_cell.angle_alpha   90.00
_cell.angle_beta   90.00
_cell.angle_gamma   90.00
#
_symmetry.space_group_name_H-M   'P 1'
#
loop_
_entity.id
_entity.type
_entity.pdbx_description
1 polymer ?
#
loop_
_entity_poly.entity_id
_entity_poly.type
_entity_poly.pdbx_seq_one_letter_code
_entity_poly.pdbx_strand_id
1 'polypeptide(L)' 'MKIKINNREVETQALTVADLAKEQNLPEKGLAVAISNEMVPRTEWENRKLKEGDDIVILKAFCGG' A
#
# COMPACT_ATOMS: atom_id res chain seq x y z
N MET A 1 5.04 -0.82 13.72
CA MET A 1 5.21 -2.12 13.05
C MET A 1 6.04 -1.97 11.80
N LYS A 2 6.77 -2.98 11.48
CA LYS A 2 7.64 -2.95 10.30
C LYS A 2 7.02 -3.72 9.16
N ILE A 3 7.02 -3.10 7.99
CA ILE A 3 6.53 -3.71 6.77
C ILE A 3 7.56 -3.45 5.68
N LYS A 4 7.35 -4.06 4.52
CA LYS A 4 8.19 -3.77 3.35
C LYS A 4 7.33 -3.07 2.31
N ILE A 5 7.88 -2.00 1.76
CA ILE A 5 7.24 -1.31 0.64
C ILE A 5 8.25 -1.28 -0.49
N ASN A 6 7.92 -1.94 -1.59
CA ASN A 6 8.81 -2.04 -2.76
C ASN A 6 10.20 -2.52 -2.37
N ASN A 7 10.23 -3.58 -1.55
CA ASN A 7 11.47 -4.20 -1.05
C ASN A 7 12.26 -3.33 -0.09
N ARG A 8 11.65 -2.30 0.45
CA ARG A 8 12.27 -1.47 1.46
C ARG A 8 11.58 -1.64 2.78
N GLU A 9 12.36 -1.82 3.83
CA GLU A 9 11.81 -1.93 5.16
C GLU A 9 11.36 -0.56 5.64
N VAL A 10 10.13 -0.47 6.09
CA VAL A 10 9.53 0.80 6.52
C VAL A 10 8.82 0.59 7.84
N GLU A 11 9.05 1.51 8.76
CA GLU A 11 8.33 1.53 10.02
C GLU A 11 7.06 2.35 9.83
N THR A 12 5.91 1.81 10.20
CA THR A 12 4.66 2.51 10.01
C THR A 12 3.73 2.30 11.21
N GLN A 13 2.85 3.26 11.40
CA GLN A 13 1.78 3.15 12.39
C GLN A 13 0.43 2.94 11.71
N ALA A 14 0.44 2.80 10.41
CA ALA A 14 -0.78 2.58 9.66
C ALA A 14 -1.38 1.22 10.02
N LEU A 15 -2.70 1.15 10.13
CA LEU A 15 -3.40 -0.07 10.45
C LEU A 15 -4.05 -0.70 9.22
N THR A 16 -4.32 0.11 8.21
CA THR A 16 -4.93 -0.35 6.97
C THR A 16 -4.16 0.20 5.78
N VAL A 17 -4.46 -0.34 4.60
CA VAL A 17 -3.86 0.16 3.36
C VAL A 17 -4.22 1.62 3.14
N ALA A 18 -5.46 2.00 3.45
CA ALA A 18 -5.88 3.39 3.33
C ALA A 18 -5.05 4.31 4.22
N ASP A 19 -4.80 3.89 5.45
CA ASP A 19 -3.97 4.66 6.36
C ASP A 19 -2.55 4.79 5.84
N LEU A 20 -2.02 3.69 5.29
CA LEU A 20 -0.67 3.70 4.72
C LEU A 20 -0.59 4.66 3.55
N ALA A 21 -1.62 4.68 2.70
CA ALA A 21 -1.64 5.58 1.56
C ALA A 21 -1.60 7.03 2.01
N LYS A 22 -2.31 7.36 3.06
CA LYS A 22 -2.28 8.71 3.61
C LYS A 22 -0.92 9.05 4.20
N GLU A 23 -0.34 8.11 4.92
CA GLU A 23 0.96 8.30 5.54
C GLU A 23 2.04 8.54 4.50
N GLN A 24 1.95 7.86 3.38
CA GLN A 24 2.93 7.97 2.31
C GLN A 24 2.58 9.04 1.28
N ASN A 25 1.48 9.76 1.49
CA ASN A 25 1.03 10.81 0.57
C ASN A 25 0.83 10.27 -0.85
N LEU A 26 0.23 9.10 -0.95
CA LEU A 26 0.00 8.49 -2.26
C LEU A 26 -1.19 9.13 -2.96
N PRO A 27 -1.11 9.29 -4.29
CA PRO A 27 -2.23 9.85 -5.03
C PRO A 27 -3.42 8.90 -5.01
N GLU A 28 -4.61 9.45 -5.16
CA GLU A 28 -5.82 8.66 -5.16
C GLU A 28 -6.05 7.86 -6.43
N LYS A 29 -5.43 8.27 -7.51
CA LYS A 29 -5.60 7.62 -8.81
C LYS A 29 -4.28 7.22 -9.40
N GLY A 30 -4.33 6.24 -10.29
CA GLY A 30 -3.14 5.79 -10.98
C GLY A 30 -2.21 4.97 -10.12
N LEU A 31 -2.74 4.31 -9.11
CA LEU A 31 -1.95 3.52 -8.20
C LEU A 31 -2.54 2.12 -8.06
N ALA A 32 -1.65 1.15 -8.01
CA ALA A 32 -2.02 -0.21 -7.69
C ALA A 32 -1.23 -0.64 -6.47
N VAL A 33 -1.88 -1.33 -5.56
CA VAL A 33 -1.25 -1.83 -4.35
C VAL A 33 -1.46 -3.33 -4.28
N ALA A 34 -0.39 -4.05 -3.98
CA ALA A 34 -0.46 -5.49 -3.77
C ALA A 34 0.20 -5.81 -2.44
N ILE A 35 -0.37 -6.78 -1.73
CA ILE A 35 0.20 -7.27 -0.47
C ILE A 35 0.40 -8.77 -0.61
N SER A 36 1.64 -9.21 -0.40
CA SER A 36 2.01 -10.61 -0.52
C SER A 36 1.57 -11.21 -1.86
N ASN A 37 1.82 -10.46 -2.93
CA ASN A 37 1.46 -10.83 -4.31
C ASN A 37 -0.04 -10.85 -4.59
N GLU A 38 -0.84 -10.25 -3.71
CA GLU A 38 -2.28 -10.21 -3.91
C GLU A 38 -2.71 -8.76 -4.10
N MET A 39 -3.35 -8.49 -5.23
CA MET A 39 -3.82 -7.15 -5.54
C MET A 39 -4.90 -6.72 -4.56
N VAL A 40 -4.81 -5.49 -4.09
CA VAL A 40 -5.81 -4.92 -3.20
C VAL A 40 -6.54 -3.81 -3.95
N PRO A 41 -7.80 -4.06 -4.33
CA PRO A 41 -8.56 -3.01 -5.01
C PRO A 41 -8.76 -1.82 -4.11
N ARG A 42 -8.83 -0.66 -4.70
CA ARG A 42 -8.99 0.58 -3.96
C ARG A 42 -10.18 0.57 -3.01
N THR A 43 -11.25 -0.09 -3.41
CA THR A 43 -12.46 -0.19 -2.60
C THR A 43 -12.22 -0.98 -1.33
N GLU A 44 -11.15 -1.77 -1.29
CA GLU A 44 -10.83 -2.60 -0.12
C GLU A 44 -9.75 -2.00 0.77
N TRP A 45 -9.19 -0.87 0.38
CA TRP A 45 -8.08 -0.28 1.14
C TRP A 45 -8.46 0.02 2.59
N GLU A 46 -9.67 0.47 2.82
CA GLU A 46 -10.11 0.79 4.19
C GLU A 46 -10.33 -0.45 5.03
N ASN A 47 -10.60 -1.57 4.39
CA ASN A 47 -10.87 -2.82 5.08
C ASN A 47 -9.67 -3.75 5.15
N ARG A 48 -8.65 -3.50 4.34
CA ARG A 48 -7.47 -4.35 4.33
C ARG A 48 -6.52 -3.94 5.44
N LYS A 49 -6.40 -4.78 6.43
CA LYS A 49 -5.53 -4.51 7.57
C LYS A 49 -4.11 -4.93 7.28
N LEU A 50 -3.18 -4.15 7.79
CA LEU A 50 -1.76 -4.44 7.66
C LEU A 50 -1.30 -5.29 8.82
N LYS A 51 -0.28 -6.11 8.57
CA LYS A 51 0.33 -6.96 9.58
C LYS A 51 1.83 -6.74 9.57
N GLU A 52 2.44 -7.03 10.70
CA GLU A 52 3.89 -6.97 10.83
C GLU A 52 4.53 -7.86 9.77
N GLY A 53 5.48 -7.31 9.05
CA GLY A 53 6.19 -8.06 8.02
C GLY A 53 5.50 -8.16 6.67
N ASP A 54 4.38 -7.47 6.49
CA ASP A 54 3.70 -7.48 5.20
C ASP A 54 4.61 -6.96 4.10
N ASP A 55 4.54 -7.61 2.94
CA ASP A 55 5.30 -7.23 1.77
C ASP A 55 4.38 -6.49 0.81
N ILE A 56 4.53 -5.18 0.76
CA ILE A 56 3.63 -4.32 0.00
C ILE A 56 4.35 -3.81 -1.24
N VAL A 57 3.69 -3.92 -2.38
CA VAL A 57 4.19 -3.38 -3.63
C VAL A 57 3.24 -2.29 -4.08
N ILE A 58 3.80 -1.11 -4.31
CA ILE A 58 3.03 0.03 -4.78
C ILE A 58 3.52 0.35 -6.18
N LEU A 59 2.62 0.26 -7.14
CA LEU A 59 2.91 0.54 -8.52
C LEU A 59 2.18 1.80 -8.93
N LYS A 60 2.92 2.75 -9.47
CA LYS A 60 2.31 3.96 -10.02
C LYS A 60 2.05 3.71 -11.49
N ALA A 61 0.79 3.69 -11.83
CA ALA A 61 0.41 3.52 -13.22
C ALA A 61 0.22 4.90 -13.84
N PHE A 62 1.12 5.25 -14.72
CA PHE A 62 0.99 6.49 -15.46
C PHE A 62 0.29 6.18 -16.76
N CYS A 63 -0.99 6.35 -16.76
CA CYS A 63 -1.77 6.11 -17.97
C CYS A 63 -1.60 7.27 -18.90
N GLY A 64 -0.63 7.13 -19.76
CA GLY A 64 -0.55 8.01 -20.90
C GLY A 64 -0.63 9.49 -20.59
N GLY A 65 -0.14 9.82 -19.55
CA GLY A 65 -0.18 11.24 -19.29
C GLY A 65 -0.80 11.44 -18.01
#